data_6cbf92093c2b547c1c626c32aedf3bd6
#
_entry.id   6cbf92093c2b547c1c626c32aedf3bd6
#
_cell.length_a   1.000
_cell.length_b   1.000
_cell.length_c   1.000
_cell.angle_alpha   90.00
_cell.angle_beta   90.00
_cell.angle_gamma   90.00
#
_symmetry.space_group_name_H-M   'P 1'
#
loop_
_entity.id
_entity.type
_entity.pdbx_description
1 polymer ?
#
loop_
_entity_poly.entity_id
_entity_poly.type
_entity_poly.pdbx_seq_one_letter_code
_entity_poly.pdbx_strand_id
1 'polypeptide(L)'
;MINPDINKSSLPSIFRTKSSTTRQNNPKNLKNMKRVSTSFFAMLWVAITLTFLLPSCITEDVPDNTPQGNFEALWKIIDTKYCFLDYKNKEYGLDWNEIHRRYQNRLTDDMTNKQLFQVLAEMLNELRDGHVNLMTYHETSQYREWYDQYPTNFVDTIQRIYLGKDYKAIGGIKYQILEDNIGYIYYGSFSNAIGESNLDEVLNELSICDGLILDIRNNGGGLLTMSDRIASRFTNKKVLTGYLCYKTGPGHNDFSRPEPIYVEPATDRVRWQKPVAVLTNRHAFSSANDFVSKMKVMPQATIIGDKTGGGSGLPFSSELPNGWSVRFSASPLYDADMNHTEFGIEPDIKVSMSTEDMLNGKDTIIETARKQLKEKN
;
A
#
# COMPACT_ATOMS: atom_id res chain seq x y z
N MET A 1 -32.94 -42.56 20.62
CA MET A 1 -34.41 -42.44 20.69
C MET A 1 -34.73 -41.19 19.91
N ILE A 2 -35.04 -41.34 18.62
CA ILE A 2 -36.37 -41.31 18.00
C ILE A 2 -36.98 -39.90 18.16
N ASN A 3 -36.84 -39.02 17.16
CA ASN A 3 -37.61 -38.79 15.92
C ASN A 3 -38.97 -38.07 16.13
N PRO A 4 -39.61 -37.58 15.12
CA PRO A 4 -39.67 -36.21 14.52
C PRO A 4 -41.12 -35.68 14.50
N ASP A 5 -41.39 -34.54 13.84
CA ASP A 5 -42.54 -34.29 12.94
C ASP A 5 -42.71 -32.79 12.65
N ILE A 6 -42.55 -32.40 11.40
CA ILE A 6 -43.59 -32.09 10.39
C ILE A 6 -44.52 -30.88 10.79
N ASN A 7 -44.49 -29.79 10.03
CA ASN A 7 -45.68 -29.35 9.35
C ASN A 7 -45.43 -28.43 8.13
N LYS A 8 -46.05 -28.81 7.03
CA LYS A 8 -46.26 -28.07 5.76
C LYS A 8 -47.51 -27.22 5.86
N SER A 9 -47.51 -26.08 5.19
CA SER A 9 -48.69 -25.47 4.54
C SER A 9 -48.20 -24.15 3.89
N SER A 10 -48.57 -23.65 2.77
CA SER A 10 -49.46 -24.06 1.68
C SER A 10 -49.46 -22.92 0.67
N LEU A 11 -49.32 -23.26 -0.58
CA LEU A 11 -49.59 -22.36 -1.71
C LEU A 11 -51.13 -22.22 -1.90
N PRO A 12 -51.58 -21.15 -2.56
CA PRO A 12 -52.77 -21.25 -3.40
C PRO A 12 -52.52 -20.89 -4.86
N SER A 13 -52.96 -21.79 -5.70
CA SER A 13 -53.24 -21.64 -7.11
C SER A 13 -54.61 -20.97 -7.33
N ILE A 14 -54.77 -20.04 -8.27
CA ILE A 14 -56.09 -19.72 -8.86
C ILE A 14 -55.89 -19.22 -10.31
N PHE A 15 -56.40 -19.98 -11.19
CA PHE A 15 -57.40 -19.90 -12.28
C PHE A 15 -56.99 -19.35 -13.64
N ARG A 16 -57.18 -20.28 -14.56
CA ARG A 16 -57.41 -20.16 -16.01
C ARG A 16 -58.75 -19.54 -16.33
N THR A 17 -58.81 -18.65 -17.32
CA THR A 17 -60.00 -18.53 -18.20
C THR A 17 -59.57 -18.38 -19.66
N LYS A 18 -60.11 -19.28 -20.48
CA LYS A 18 -60.09 -19.24 -21.95
C LYS A 18 -61.13 -18.23 -22.44
N SER A 19 -60.84 -17.48 -23.48
CA SER A 19 -61.86 -16.94 -24.39
C SER A 19 -61.32 -17.00 -25.80
N SER A 20 -62.02 -17.75 -26.59
CA SER A 20 -61.92 -17.92 -28.05
C SER A 20 -62.59 -16.78 -28.77
N THR A 21 -61.94 -16.15 -29.75
CA THR A 21 -62.65 -15.39 -30.79
C THR A 21 -61.95 -15.62 -32.13
N THR A 22 -62.66 -16.34 -32.93
CA THR A 22 -62.45 -16.60 -34.37
C THR A 22 -62.58 -15.27 -35.13
N ARG A 23 -61.60 -14.95 -36.00
CA ARG A 23 -61.76 -13.95 -37.06
C ARG A 23 -61.18 -14.47 -38.35
N GLN A 24 -62.03 -14.44 -39.37
CA GLN A 24 -61.85 -14.92 -40.74
C GLN A 24 -60.71 -14.30 -41.48
N ASN A 25 -60.02 -15.14 -42.22
CA ASN A 25 -59.00 -14.82 -43.24
C ASN A 25 -59.65 -14.18 -44.49
N ASN A 26 -59.09 -13.06 -44.94
CA ASN A 26 -59.30 -12.51 -46.23
C ASN A 26 -57.99 -12.54 -47.06
N PRO A 27 -57.94 -13.31 -48.18
CA PRO A 27 -56.68 -13.52 -48.89
C PRO A 27 -56.55 -12.56 -50.09
N LYS A 28 -56.10 -11.34 -49.86
CA LYS A 28 -55.66 -10.44 -50.95
C LYS A 28 -54.65 -9.42 -50.46
N ASN A 29 -53.42 -9.83 -50.16
CA ASN A 29 -52.25 -8.89 -50.15
C ASN A 29 -50.94 -9.62 -49.94
N LEU A 30 -50.71 -10.76 -50.58
CA LEU A 30 -49.47 -11.56 -50.39
C LEU A 30 -48.50 -11.50 -51.59
N LYS A 31 -48.52 -10.43 -52.40
CA LYS A 31 -47.57 -10.32 -53.55
C LYS A 31 -46.54 -9.21 -53.47
N ASN A 32 -46.61 -8.29 -52.54
CA ASN A 32 -45.63 -7.18 -52.49
C ASN A 32 -44.63 -7.23 -51.31
N MET A 33 -44.66 -8.26 -50.44
CA MET A 33 -43.74 -8.36 -49.32
C MET A 33 -42.48 -9.25 -49.55
N LYS A 34 -42.37 -9.94 -50.68
CA LYS A 34 -41.22 -10.85 -50.92
C LYS A 34 -40.05 -10.23 -51.64
N ARG A 35 -40.10 -8.98 -52.12
CA ARG A 35 -38.95 -8.33 -52.82
C ARG A 35 -38.11 -7.38 -51.97
N VAL A 36 -38.58 -6.96 -50.78
CA VAL A 36 -37.81 -6.08 -49.91
C VAL A 36 -36.94 -6.84 -48.93
N SER A 37 -37.28 -8.12 -48.65
CA SER A 37 -36.58 -8.92 -47.62
C SER A 37 -35.22 -9.44 -48.05
N THR A 38 -35.02 -9.77 -49.33
CA THR A 38 -33.73 -10.35 -49.80
C THR A 38 -32.61 -9.34 -49.95
N SER A 39 -32.91 -8.10 -50.33
CA SER A 39 -31.91 -7.03 -50.41
C SER A 39 -31.47 -6.52 -49.04
N PHE A 40 -32.37 -6.49 -48.07
CA PHE A 40 -32.05 -6.07 -46.70
C PHE A 40 -31.16 -7.11 -45.99
N PHE A 41 -31.43 -8.40 -46.16
CA PHE A 41 -30.61 -9.47 -45.63
C PHE A 41 -29.23 -9.55 -46.32
N ALA A 42 -29.16 -9.29 -47.62
CA ALA A 42 -27.88 -9.25 -48.33
C ALA A 42 -27.03 -8.05 -47.89
N MET A 43 -27.59 -6.86 -47.68
CA MET A 43 -26.86 -5.70 -47.11
C MET A 43 -26.42 -5.92 -45.67
N LEU A 44 -27.24 -6.57 -44.82
CA LEU A 44 -26.90 -6.88 -43.44
C LEU A 44 -25.75 -7.91 -43.38
N TRP A 45 -25.76 -8.93 -44.28
CA TRP A 45 -24.65 -9.90 -44.38
C TRP A 45 -23.35 -9.25 -44.89
N VAL A 46 -23.39 -8.33 -45.81
CA VAL A 46 -22.22 -7.59 -46.32
C VAL A 46 -21.69 -6.64 -45.20
N ALA A 47 -22.57 -5.99 -44.43
CA ALA A 47 -22.14 -5.17 -43.30
C ALA A 47 -21.50 -6.00 -42.19
N ILE A 48 -22.04 -7.19 -41.88
CA ILE A 48 -21.49 -8.11 -40.84
C ILE A 48 -20.15 -8.72 -41.33
N THR A 49 -20.00 -9.04 -42.61
CA THR A 49 -18.72 -9.54 -43.15
C THR A 49 -17.65 -8.46 -43.26
N LEU A 50 -18.02 -7.19 -43.45
CA LEU A 50 -17.05 -6.07 -43.44
C LEU A 50 -16.52 -5.74 -42.05
N THR A 51 -17.29 -5.99 -41.01
CA THR A 51 -16.84 -5.81 -39.62
C THR A 51 -15.85 -6.90 -39.14
N PHE A 52 -15.86 -8.08 -39.77
CA PHE A 52 -14.89 -9.14 -39.48
C PHE A 52 -13.58 -9.03 -40.30
N LEU A 53 -13.47 -8.08 -41.21
CA LEU A 53 -12.29 -7.87 -42.06
C LEU A 53 -11.42 -6.70 -41.61
N LEU A 54 -11.71 -6.10 -40.44
CA LEU A 54 -10.73 -5.25 -39.77
C LEU A 54 -9.80 -6.19 -39.00
N PRO A 55 -8.61 -6.54 -39.50
CA PRO A 55 -7.61 -7.09 -38.62
C PRO A 55 -7.29 -5.97 -37.63
N SER A 56 -7.81 -6.11 -36.43
CA SER A 56 -7.24 -5.40 -35.28
C SER A 56 -5.87 -6.05 -35.04
N CYS A 57 -4.93 -5.82 -35.94
CA CYS A 57 -3.52 -5.91 -35.62
C CYS A 57 -3.21 -4.73 -34.71
N ILE A 58 -3.60 -4.80 -33.45
CA ILE A 58 -2.79 -4.24 -32.39
C ILE A 58 -1.56 -5.17 -32.36
N THR A 59 -0.58 -4.90 -33.22
CA THR A 59 0.78 -5.33 -32.91
C THR A 59 1.13 -4.57 -31.65
N GLU A 60 0.97 -5.20 -30.48
CA GLU A 60 1.78 -4.82 -29.35
C GLU A 60 3.21 -4.97 -29.85
N ASP A 61 3.90 -3.85 -30.05
CA ASP A 61 5.35 -3.85 -30.21
C ASP A 61 5.92 -4.46 -28.93
N VAL A 62 6.12 -5.77 -28.94
CA VAL A 62 6.81 -6.47 -27.85
C VAL A 62 8.26 -6.00 -27.95
N PRO A 63 8.75 -5.22 -26.99
CA PRO A 63 10.12 -4.76 -27.01
C PRO A 63 11.05 -5.96 -27.10
N ASP A 64 12.05 -5.87 -27.98
CA ASP A 64 13.03 -6.94 -28.15
C ASP A 64 14.00 -7.01 -26.95
N ASN A 65 14.72 -8.13 -26.82
CA ASN A 65 15.70 -8.33 -25.76
C ASN A 65 17.07 -7.73 -26.14
N THR A 66 17.08 -6.46 -26.54
CA THR A 66 18.27 -5.64 -26.75
C THR A 66 18.42 -4.65 -25.59
N PRO A 67 19.59 -4.01 -25.38
CA PRO A 67 19.72 -2.93 -24.40
C PRO A 67 18.68 -1.85 -24.58
N GLN A 68 18.44 -1.42 -25.82
CA GLN A 68 17.44 -0.42 -26.16
C GLN A 68 16.01 -0.91 -25.87
N GLY A 69 15.66 -2.14 -26.27
CA GLY A 69 14.32 -2.70 -26.03
C GLY A 69 14.00 -2.85 -24.55
N ASN A 70 14.96 -3.28 -23.73
CA ASN A 70 14.80 -3.34 -22.27
C ASN A 70 14.64 -1.96 -21.63
N PHE A 71 15.38 -0.96 -22.11
CA PHE A 71 15.26 0.42 -21.64
C PHE A 71 13.88 1.00 -21.97
N GLU A 72 13.40 0.87 -23.20
CA GLU A 72 12.09 1.36 -23.63
C GLU A 72 10.96 0.66 -22.85
N ALA A 73 11.08 -0.66 -22.64
CA ALA A 73 10.13 -1.41 -21.85
C ALA A 73 10.08 -0.89 -20.41
N LEU A 74 11.23 -0.69 -19.75
CA LEU A 74 11.32 -0.17 -18.40
C LEU A 74 10.73 1.24 -18.31
N TRP A 75 11.13 2.14 -19.21
CA TRP A 75 10.63 3.50 -19.25
C TRP A 75 9.11 3.52 -19.37
N LYS A 76 8.55 2.75 -20.33
CA LYS A 76 7.09 2.65 -20.56
C LYS A 76 6.33 2.05 -19.39
N ILE A 77 6.90 1.02 -18.72
CA ILE A 77 6.31 0.45 -17.51
C ILE A 77 6.14 1.52 -16.43
N ILE A 78 7.18 2.29 -16.16
CA ILE A 78 7.14 3.36 -15.16
C ILE A 78 6.21 4.48 -15.64
N ASP A 79 6.31 4.93 -16.89
CA ASP A 79 5.47 5.99 -17.45
C ASP A 79 3.98 5.72 -17.29
N THR A 80 3.57 4.46 -17.54
CA THR A 80 2.14 4.09 -17.56
C THR A 80 1.60 3.54 -16.24
N LYS A 81 2.46 2.97 -15.39
CA LYS A 81 2.01 2.22 -14.20
C LYS A 81 2.45 2.82 -12.86
N TYR A 82 3.54 3.59 -12.84
CA TYR A 82 4.00 4.21 -11.59
C TYR A 82 3.07 5.34 -11.16
N CYS A 83 2.72 5.38 -9.87
CA CYS A 83 1.64 6.25 -9.40
C CYS A 83 2.07 7.66 -8.96
N PHE A 84 3.37 7.96 -8.89
CA PHE A 84 3.84 9.23 -8.32
C PHE A 84 4.52 10.17 -9.31
N LEU A 85 4.46 9.95 -10.64
CA LEU A 85 5.15 10.81 -11.61
C LEU A 85 4.70 12.28 -11.51
N ASP A 86 3.38 12.53 -11.51
CA ASP A 86 2.83 13.89 -11.39
C ASP A 86 3.12 14.51 -10.01
N TYR A 87 3.00 13.71 -8.93
CA TYR A 87 3.33 14.17 -7.59
C TYR A 87 4.80 14.58 -7.48
N LYS A 88 5.73 13.76 -7.96
CA LYS A 88 7.18 14.04 -7.91
C LYS A 88 7.59 15.15 -8.87
N ASN A 89 6.87 15.33 -9.98
CA ASN A 89 7.04 16.52 -10.83
C ASN A 89 6.72 17.81 -10.04
N LYS A 90 5.63 17.82 -9.27
CA LYS A 90 5.25 18.97 -8.44
C LYS A 90 6.21 19.22 -7.29
N GLU A 91 6.72 18.15 -6.65
CA GLU A 91 7.58 18.27 -5.47
C GLU A 91 9.01 18.69 -5.78
N TYR A 92 9.60 18.19 -6.85
CA TYR A 92 11.00 18.49 -7.19
C TYR A 92 11.31 18.56 -8.69
N GLY A 93 10.28 18.74 -9.53
CA GLY A 93 10.45 18.97 -10.96
C GLY A 93 10.85 17.75 -11.77
N LEU A 94 10.47 16.54 -11.32
CA LEU A 94 10.74 15.30 -12.08
C LEU A 94 10.11 15.36 -13.45
N ASP A 95 10.89 15.33 -14.52
CA ASP A 95 10.45 15.20 -15.91
C ASP A 95 10.87 13.83 -16.46
N TRP A 96 9.93 12.89 -16.51
CA TRP A 96 10.20 11.53 -16.93
C TRP A 96 10.59 11.42 -18.41
N ASN A 97 10.10 12.33 -19.27
CA ASN A 97 10.49 12.42 -20.67
C ASN A 97 11.92 12.99 -20.85
N GLU A 98 12.32 13.93 -20.01
CA GLU A 98 13.70 14.45 -20.00
C GLU A 98 14.67 13.37 -19.53
N ILE A 99 14.31 12.63 -18.50
CA ILE A 99 15.06 11.47 -17.99
C ILE A 99 15.22 10.41 -19.09
N HIS A 100 14.16 10.10 -19.85
CA HIS A 100 14.24 9.20 -21.00
C HIS A 100 15.35 9.64 -21.98
N ARG A 101 15.29 10.88 -22.47
CA ARG A 101 16.28 11.41 -23.44
C ARG A 101 17.71 11.34 -22.90
N ARG A 102 17.90 11.67 -21.60
CA ARG A 102 19.21 11.70 -20.96
C ARG A 102 19.81 10.30 -20.83
N TYR A 103 19.03 9.31 -20.44
CA TYR A 103 19.50 7.96 -20.25
C TYR A 103 19.57 7.15 -21.56
N GLN A 104 18.72 7.40 -22.53
CA GLN A 104 18.77 6.81 -23.85
C GLN A 104 20.12 7.07 -24.55
N ASN A 105 20.67 8.27 -24.40
CA ASN A 105 21.97 8.64 -24.95
C ASN A 105 23.17 7.89 -24.34
N ARG A 106 22.96 7.12 -23.28
CA ARG A 106 23.98 6.32 -22.62
C ARG A 106 24.03 4.87 -23.11
N LEU A 107 23.06 4.45 -23.90
CA LEU A 107 22.94 3.07 -24.39
C LEU A 107 23.80 2.85 -25.62
N THR A 108 24.42 1.67 -25.70
CA THR A 108 25.12 1.16 -26.86
C THR A 108 24.72 -0.29 -27.10
N ASP A 109 24.81 -0.76 -28.35
CA ASP A 109 24.37 -2.12 -28.72
C ASP A 109 25.26 -3.22 -28.12
N ASP A 110 26.49 -2.89 -27.76
CA ASP A 110 27.52 -3.80 -27.22
C ASP A 110 27.57 -3.81 -25.68
N MET A 111 26.60 -3.17 -25.01
CA MET A 111 26.53 -3.15 -23.54
C MET A 111 26.44 -4.56 -22.95
N THR A 112 27.26 -4.79 -21.93
CA THR A 112 27.10 -5.95 -21.06
C THR A 112 25.87 -5.80 -20.16
N ASN A 113 25.30 -6.92 -19.68
CA ASN A 113 24.20 -6.91 -18.73
C ASN A 113 24.49 -6.05 -17.48
N LYS A 114 25.73 -6.05 -16.99
CA LYS A 114 26.14 -5.23 -15.86
C LYS A 114 26.06 -3.73 -16.17
N GLN A 115 26.52 -3.31 -17.34
CA GLN A 115 26.45 -1.90 -17.77
C GLN A 115 24.99 -1.47 -17.99
N LEU A 116 24.19 -2.32 -18.63
CA LEU A 116 22.76 -2.06 -18.78
C LEU A 116 22.06 -1.94 -17.42
N PHE A 117 22.29 -2.88 -16.49
CA PHE A 117 21.74 -2.83 -15.15
C PHE A 117 22.06 -1.50 -14.45
N GLN A 118 23.31 -1.04 -14.53
CA GLN A 118 23.73 0.22 -13.92
C GLN A 118 22.99 1.40 -14.50
N VAL A 119 22.86 1.50 -15.84
CA VAL A 119 22.14 2.60 -16.49
C VAL A 119 20.65 2.60 -16.10
N LEU A 120 20.00 1.43 -16.11
CA LEU A 120 18.59 1.31 -15.75
C LEU A 120 18.34 1.59 -14.26
N ALA A 121 19.22 1.12 -13.39
CA ALA A 121 19.15 1.37 -11.94
C ALA A 121 19.30 2.88 -11.61
N GLU A 122 20.28 3.55 -12.25
CA GLU A 122 20.45 5.00 -12.08
C GLU A 122 19.25 5.80 -12.59
N MET A 123 18.65 5.39 -13.72
CA MET A 123 17.42 5.99 -14.23
C MET A 123 16.28 5.86 -13.22
N LEU A 124 16.09 4.68 -12.62
CA LEU A 124 15.06 4.45 -11.60
C LEU A 124 15.30 5.25 -10.31
N ASN A 125 16.56 5.50 -9.93
CA ASN A 125 16.91 6.28 -8.75
C ASN A 125 16.49 7.76 -8.84
N GLU A 126 16.30 8.29 -10.06
CA GLU A 126 15.72 9.63 -10.27
C GLU A 126 14.32 9.77 -9.66
N LEU A 127 13.59 8.65 -9.52
CA LEU A 127 12.27 8.60 -8.90
C LEU A 127 12.30 8.84 -7.38
N ARG A 128 13.45 8.74 -6.73
CA ARG A 128 13.62 8.90 -5.28
C ARG A 128 12.59 8.11 -4.46
N ASP A 129 12.40 6.83 -4.81
CA ASP A 129 11.40 5.96 -4.20
C ASP A 129 12.04 4.64 -3.76
N GLY A 130 12.01 4.37 -2.46
CA GLY A 130 12.55 3.14 -1.88
C GLY A 130 11.81 1.85 -2.29
N HIS A 131 10.58 1.97 -2.82
CA HIS A 131 9.84 0.85 -3.38
C HIS A 131 10.19 0.54 -4.84
N VAL A 132 10.94 1.42 -5.53
CA VAL A 132 11.36 1.18 -6.91
C VAL A 132 12.68 0.44 -6.92
N ASN A 133 12.64 -0.79 -7.43
CA ASN A 133 13.79 -1.69 -7.46
C ASN A 133 13.85 -2.42 -8.81
N LEU A 134 15.01 -2.43 -9.45
CA LEU A 134 15.34 -3.34 -10.54
C LEU A 134 16.01 -4.58 -9.95
N MET A 135 15.50 -5.75 -10.28
CA MET A 135 15.95 -7.03 -9.70
C MET A 135 16.40 -7.98 -10.81
N THR A 136 17.57 -8.54 -10.62
CA THR A 136 18.10 -9.66 -11.41
C THR A 136 18.28 -10.87 -10.49
N TYR A 137 18.79 -11.97 -11.02
CA TYR A 137 19.12 -13.13 -10.18
C TYR A 137 20.21 -12.83 -9.14
N HIS A 138 21.11 -11.88 -9.39
CA HIS A 138 22.27 -11.60 -8.55
C HIS A 138 22.27 -10.22 -7.90
N GLU A 139 21.51 -9.26 -8.44
CA GLU A 139 21.60 -7.85 -8.05
C GLU A 139 20.21 -7.26 -7.87
N THR A 140 20.08 -6.32 -6.93
CA THR A 140 18.87 -5.51 -6.73
C THR A 140 19.29 -4.06 -6.57
N SER A 141 18.72 -3.17 -7.39
CA SER A 141 18.90 -1.73 -7.22
C SER A 141 18.00 -1.21 -6.10
N GLN A 142 18.46 -0.19 -5.38
CA GLN A 142 17.68 0.43 -4.32
C GLN A 142 18.09 1.89 -4.14
N TYR A 143 17.10 2.79 -4.13
CA TYR A 143 17.30 4.16 -3.69
C TYR A 143 17.29 4.23 -2.16
N ARG A 144 18.36 4.80 -1.55
CA ARG A 144 18.59 4.79 -0.11
C ARG A 144 18.79 6.17 0.51
N GLU A 145 18.90 7.23 -0.29
CA GLU A 145 19.22 8.58 0.20
C GLU A 145 18.18 9.15 1.16
N TRP A 146 16.94 8.61 1.16
CA TRP A 146 15.87 9.03 2.05
C TRP A 146 16.19 8.75 3.54
N TYR A 147 17.18 7.90 3.83
CA TYR A 147 17.66 7.62 5.18
C TYR A 147 19.18 7.70 5.34
N ASP A 148 20.00 7.36 4.34
CA ASP A 148 21.46 7.31 4.44
C ASP A 148 22.07 8.69 4.77
N GLN A 149 21.40 9.79 4.39
CA GLN A 149 21.85 11.16 4.62
C GLN A 149 21.38 11.75 5.96
N TYR A 150 20.64 11.00 6.79
CA TYR A 150 20.04 11.47 8.03
C TYR A 150 20.57 10.72 9.25
N PRO A 151 20.51 11.33 10.46
CA PRO A 151 20.83 10.63 11.68
C PRO A 151 19.96 9.39 11.85
N THR A 152 20.57 8.28 12.28
CA THR A 152 19.83 7.02 12.50
C THR A 152 18.80 7.14 13.62
N ASN A 153 19.03 8.03 14.59
CA ASN A 153 18.16 8.25 15.76
C ASN A 153 17.78 6.95 16.49
N PHE A 154 18.70 5.98 16.48
CA PHE A 154 18.53 4.69 17.12
C PHE A 154 19.91 4.05 17.37
N VAL A 155 20.12 3.57 18.60
CA VAL A 155 21.31 2.81 18.99
C VAL A 155 20.86 1.53 19.69
N ASP A 156 21.04 0.39 19.04
CA ASP A 156 20.56 -0.92 19.51
C ASP A 156 21.05 -1.26 20.92
N THR A 157 22.31 -0.96 21.25
CA THR A 157 22.85 -1.22 22.59
C THR A 157 22.19 -0.37 23.68
N ILE A 158 21.81 0.88 23.38
CA ILE A 158 21.12 1.76 24.30
C ILE A 158 19.65 1.31 24.43
N GLN A 159 18.98 1.02 23.32
CA GLN A 159 17.62 0.51 23.32
C GLN A 159 17.47 -0.78 24.17
N ARG A 160 18.47 -1.67 24.14
CA ARG A 160 18.51 -2.88 24.98
C ARG A 160 18.60 -2.58 26.46
N ILE A 161 19.14 -1.44 26.89
CA ILE A 161 19.13 -1.03 28.31
C ILE A 161 17.70 -0.86 28.81
N TYR A 162 16.82 -0.24 27.99
CA TYR A 162 15.40 -0.07 28.33
C TYR A 162 14.61 -1.38 28.32
N LEU A 163 14.94 -2.30 27.42
CA LEU A 163 14.36 -3.65 27.45
C LEU A 163 14.80 -4.44 28.71
N GLY A 164 16.01 -4.17 29.22
CA GLY A 164 16.56 -4.94 30.33
C GLY A 164 16.93 -6.37 29.93
N LYS A 165 17.22 -7.21 30.95
CA LYS A 165 17.59 -8.62 30.73
C LYS A 165 16.38 -9.54 30.69
N ASP A 166 15.30 -9.17 31.36
CA ASP A 166 14.11 -9.99 31.61
C ASP A 166 12.91 -9.57 30.75
N TYR A 167 13.19 -8.91 29.60
CA TYR A 167 12.13 -8.53 28.67
C TYR A 167 11.42 -9.78 28.12
N LYS A 168 10.14 -9.61 27.82
CA LYS A 168 9.34 -10.65 27.19
C LYS A 168 9.30 -10.46 25.67
N ALA A 169 9.15 -11.58 24.96
CA ALA A 169 9.06 -11.56 23.50
C ALA A 169 7.97 -12.50 23.00
N ILE A 170 7.09 -11.99 22.13
CA ILE A 170 6.01 -12.75 21.53
C ILE A 170 5.68 -12.21 20.15
N GLY A 171 5.62 -13.05 19.13
CA GLY A 171 5.21 -12.67 17.77
C GLY A 171 6.04 -11.52 17.15
N GLY A 172 7.35 -11.42 17.50
CA GLY A 172 8.22 -10.34 17.03
C GLY A 172 8.14 -9.04 17.85
N ILE A 173 7.20 -8.92 18.78
CA ILE A 173 7.17 -7.88 19.82
C ILE A 173 8.17 -8.24 20.92
N LYS A 174 8.94 -7.25 21.38
CA LYS A 174 9.69 -7.27 22.64
C LYS A 174 9.09 -6.23 23.55
N TYR A 175 8.84 -6.57 24.81
CA TYR A 175 8.20 -5.62 25.74
C TYR A 175 8.68 -5.77 27.16
N GLN A 176 8.54 -4.68 27.92
CA GLN A 176 8.92 -4.56 29.32
C GLN A 176 8.09 -3.45 29.98
N ILE A 177 7.95 -3.50 31.30
CA ILE A 177 7.46 -2.40 32.11
C ILE A 177 8.68 -1.63 32.64
N LEU A 178 8.78 -0.34 32.34
CA LEU A 178 9.86 0.51 32.80
C LEU A 178 9.65 0.86 34.29
N GLU A 179 10.72 1.28 35.00
CA GLU A 179 10.72 1.59 36.41
C GLU A 179 9.68 2.64 36.82
N ASP A 180 9.27 3.51 35.89
CA ASP A 180 8.29 4.57 36.12
C ASP A 180 6.86 4.19 35.70
N ASN A 181 6.56 2.90 35.68
CA ASN A 181 5.25 2.33 35.36
C ASN A 181 4.76 2.67 33.93
N ILE A 182 5.68 2.83 32.96
CA ILE A 182 5.37 2.99 31.54
C ILE A 182 5.65 1.67 30.84
N GLY A 183 4.68 1.19 30.06
CA GLY A 183 4.87 0.04 29.18
C GLY A 183 5.78 0.43 28.01
N TYR A 184 6.77 -0.41 27.70
CA TYR A 184 7.63 -0.24 26.55
C TYR A 184 7.50 -1.45 25.62
N ILE A 185 7.11 -1.19 24.37
CA ILE A 185 7.03 -2.17 23.29
C ILE A 185 8.01 -1.77 22.19
N TYR A 186 8.88 -2.69 21.78
CA TYR A 186 9.66 -2.57 20.56
C TYR A 186 9.14 -3.55 19.51
N TYR A 187 8.82 -3.04 18.32
CA TYR A 187 8.36 -3.83 17.18
C TYR A 187 9.14 -3.46 15.91
N GLY A 188 10.18 -4.21 15.62
CA GLY A 188 11.18 -3.89 14.59
C GLY A 188 10.79 -4.27 13.16
N SER A 189 9.68 -4.98 12.91
CA SER A 189 9.26 -5.32 11.54
C SER A 189 7.80 -5.74 11.46
N PHE A 190 7.04 -5.13 10.57
CA PHE A 190 5.67 -5.57 10.21
C PHE A 190 5.64 -6.85 9.36
N SER A 191 6.80 -7.39 8.94
CA SER A 191 6.87 -8.72 8.33
C SER A 191 6.65 -9.86 9.34
N ASN A 192 6.85 -9.60 10.63
CA ASN A 192 6.55 -10.54 11.69
C ASN A 192 5.05 -10.53 11.97
N ALA A 193 4.36 -11.61 11.63
CA ALA A 193 2.94 -11.74 11.91
C ALA A 193 2.69 -11.92 13.42
N ILE A 194 1.83 -11.08 13.98
CA ILE A 194 1.40 -11.15 15.38
C ILE A 194 -0.04 -11.65 15.42
N GLY A 195 -0.28 -12.70 16.21
CA GLY A 195 -1.62 -13.22 16.46
C GLY A 195 -2.44 -12.28 17.35
N GLU A 196 -3.77 -12.33 17.23
CA GLU A 196 -4.68 -11.54 18.08
C GLU A 196 -4.47 -11.83 19.56
N SER A 197 -4.37 -13.12 19.94
CA SER A 197 -4.14 -13.52 21.33
C SER A 197 -2.78 -13.06 21.88
N ASN A 198 -1.75 -12.98 21.02
CA ASN A 198 -0.45 -12.44 21.41
C ASN A 198 -0.54 -10.94 21.76
N LEU A 199 -1.31 -10.17 20.95
CA LEU A 199 -1.57 -8.76 21.28
C LEU A 199 -2.41 -8.62 22.56
N ASP A 200 -3.40 -9.48 22.76
CA ASP A 200 -4.19 -9.48 24.01
C ASP A 200 -3.30 -9.74 25.22
N GLU A 201 -2.39 -10.69 25.16
CA GLU A 201 -1.45 -11.02 26.23
C GLU A 201 -0.56 -9.82 26.56
N VAL A 202 0.09 -9.23 25.53
CA VAL A 202 0.95 -8.05 25.72
C VAL A 202 0.19 -6.88 26.35
N LEU A 203 -0.98 -6.52 25.79
CA LEU A 203 -1.75 -5.37 26.26
C LEU A 203 -2.39 -5.62 27.62
N ASN A 204 -2.80 -6.85 27.96
CA ASN A 204 -3.28 -7.20 29.29
C ASN A 204 -2.18 -7.03 30.33
N GLU A 205 -0.99 -7.53 30.05
CA GLU A 205 0.14 -7.44 30.97
C GLU A 205 0.56 -6.00 31.23
N LEU A 206 0.57 -5.18 30.17
CA LEU A 206 0.89 -3.76 30.26
C LEU A 206 -0.29 -2.90 30.77
N SER A 207 -1.48 -3.47 31.00
CA SER A 207 -2.69 -2.73 31.38
C SER A 207 -2.57 -1.97 32.71
N ILE A 208 -1.66 -2.39 33.56
CA ILE A 208 -1.35 -1.72 34.84
C ILE A 208 -0.54 -0.43 34.66
N CYS A 209 0.13 -0.26 33.50
CA CYS A 209 0.96 0.91 33.20
C CYS A 209 0.11 2.17 32.99
N ASP A 210 0.67 3.33 33.33
CA ASP A 210 0.02 4.62 33.15
C ASP A 210 0.00 5.08 31.70
N GLY A 211 1.03 4.73 30.90
CA GLY A 211 1.17 5.04 29.49
C GLY A 211 1.95 3.95 28.74
N LEU A 212 1.99 4.05 27.44
CA LEU A 212 2.66 3.10 26.56
C LEU A 212 3.62 3.81 25.60
N ILE A 213 4.84 3.31 25.49
CA ILE A 213 5.76 3.62 24.41
C ILE A 213 5.70 2.48 23.40
N LEU A 214 5.36 2.79 22.16
CA LEU A 214 5.40 1.88 21.03
C LEU A 214 6.54 2.30 20.08
N ASP A 215 7.68 1.65 20.22
CA ASP A 215 8.88 1.95 19.45
C ASP A 215 8.91 1.14 18.16
N ILE A 216 8.70 1.82 17.02
CA ILE A 216 8.78 1.27 15.69
C ILE A 216 9.97 1.86 14.90
N ARG A 217 10.93 2.45 15.56
CA ARG A 217 12.16 2.89 14.91
C ARG A 217 12.86 1.70 14.26
N ASN A 218 13.47 1.93 13.12
CA ASN A 218 14.09 0.91 12.26
C ASN A 218 13.12 -0.17 11.72
N ASN A 219 11.82 0.05 11.79
CA ASN A 219 10.84 -0.84 11.19
C ASN A 219 10.64 -0.50 9.71
N GLY A 220 11.26 -1.29 8.81
CA GLY A 220 11.17 -1.12 7.36
C GLY A 220 9.82 -1.50 6.74
N GLY A 221 8.80 -1.77 7.56
CA GLY A 221 7.47 -2.17 7.10
C GLY A 221 7.26 -3.68 7.00
N GLY A 222 6.41 -4.08 6.07
CA GLY A 222 5.99 -5.47 5.86
C GLY A 222 4.51 -5.57 5.47
N LEU A 223 3.70 -6.30 6.24
CA LEU A 223 2.29 -6.53 5.97
C LEU A 223 1.41 -5.36 6.44
N LEU A 224 0.63 -4.76 5.56
CA LEU A 224 -0.36 -3.74 5.92
C LEU A 224 -1.41 -4.26 6.91
N THR A 225 -1.79 -5.53 6.79
CA THR A 225 -2.71 -6.18 7.74
C THR A 225 -2.20 -6.19 9.18
N MET A 226 -0.89 -6.12 9.40
CA MET A 226 -0.31 -5.98 10.74
C MET A 226 -0.41 -4.55 11.25
N SER A 227 -0.24 -3.55 10.36
CA SER A 227 -0.54 -2.15 10.67
C SER A 227 -1.99 -1.98 11.13
N ASP A 228 -2.95 -2.51 10.35
CA ASP A 228 -4.39 -2.48 10.71
C ASP A 228 -4.67 -3.17 12.03
N ARG A 229 -4.15 -4.38 12.22
CA ARG A 229 -4.36 -5.17 13.43
C ARG A 229 -3.87 -4.47 14.69
N ILE A 230 -2.69 -3.88 14.64
CA ILE A 230 -2.15 -3.16 15.79
C ILE A 230 -2.93 -1.86 16.00
N ALA A 231 -3.18 -1.07 14.96
CA ALA A 231 -3.93 0.19 15.07
C ALA A 231 -5.35 -0.01 15.63
N SER A 232 -6.02 -1.13 15.30
CA SER A 232 -7.36 -1.46 15.80
C SER A 232 -7.44 -1.59 17.33
N ARG A 233 -6.29 -1.75 18.01
CA ARG A 233 -6.18 -1.83 19.47
C ARG A 233 -6.21 -0.46 20.14
N PHE A 234 -6.09 0.62 19.38
CA PHE A 234 -6.00 1.99 19.90
C PHE A 234 -7.26 2.83 19.66
N THR A 235 -8.35 2.22 19.22
CA THR A 235 -9.62 2.92 19.04
C THR A 235 -10.81 2.14 19.61
N ASN A 236 -11.87 2.87 20.03
CA ASN A 236 -13.17 2.32 20.42
C ASN A 236 -14.26 2.63 19.40
N LYS A 237 -13.92 3.31 18.31
CA LYS A 237 -14.85 3.66 17.22
C LYS A 237 -14.20 3.49 15.86
N LYS A 238 -15.00 3.37 14.83
CA LYS A 238 -14.52 3.42 13.45
C LYS A 238 -13.92 4.79 13.16
N VAL A 239 -12.67 4.83 12.71
CA VAL A 239 -11.91 6.06 12.42
C VAL A 239 -11.45 6.04 10.97
N LEU A 240 -11.69 7.12 10.25
CA LEU A 240 -11.09 7.35 8.93
C LEU A 240 -9.59 7.59 9.11
N THR A 241 -8.76 6.82 8.44
CA THR A 241 -7.30 6.87 8.59
C THR A 241 -6.57 7.22 7.31
N GLY A 242 -7.26 7.22 6.17
CA GLY A 242 -6.66 7.56 4.90
C GLY A 242 -7.53 7.21 3.71
N TYR A 243 -6.92 7.24 2.54
CA TYR A 243 -7.56 6.90 1.28
C TYR A 243 -6.61 6.12 0.38
N LEU A 244 -7.18 5.30 -0.49
CA LEU A 244 -6.47 4.56 -1.52
C LEU A 244 -7.04 4.92 -2.89
N CYS A 245 -6.17 5.12 -3.87
CA CYS A 245 -6.56 5.23 -5.28
C CYS A 245 -5.89 4.12 -6.09
N TYR A 246 -6.56 3.72 -7.18
CA TYR A 246 -6.02 2.75 -8.13
C TYR A 246 -5.80 3.40 -9.49
N LYS A 247 -4.75 3.02 -10.19
CA LYS A 247 -4.57 3.41 -11.60
C LYS A 247 -5.71 2.83 -12.44
N THR A 248 -6.32 3.68 -13.28
CA THR A 248 -7.43 3.32 -14.17
C THR A 248 -7.08 3.43 -15.65
N GLY A 249 -5.91 3.99 -15.96
CA GLY A 249 -5.41 4.19 -17.30
C GLY A 249 -3.91 4.51 -17.33
N PRO A 250 -3.33 4.71 -18.52
CA PRO A 250 -1.89 4.96 -18.70
C PRO A 250 -1.45 6.39 -18.36
N GLY A 251 -2.35 7.35 -18.31
CA GLY A 251 -2.01 8.75 -18.01
C GLY A 251 -1.58 8.94 -16.56
N HIS A 252 -0.69 9.89 -16.28
CA HIS A 252 -0.09 10.09 -14.96
C HIS A 252 -1.11 10.40 -13.86
N ASN A 253 -2.27 10.95 -14.23
CA ASN A 253 -3.38 11.30 -13.31
C ASN A 253 -4.63 10.41 -13.48
N ASP A 254 -4.52 9.30 -14.21
CA ASP A 254 -5.62 8.36 -14.40
C ASP A 254 -5.80 7.50 -13.16
N PHE A 255 -6.55 8.01 -12.19
CA PHE A 255 -6.84 7.31 -10.94
C PHE A 255 -8.35 7.13 -10.72
N SER A 256 -8.71 6.11 -9.95
CA SER A 256 -10.05 5.95 -9.39
C SER A 256 -10.42 7.12 -8.46
N ARG A 257 -11.69 7.22 -8.11
CA ARG A 257 -12.08 8.04 -6.96
C ARG A 257 -11.38 7.50 -5.70
N PRO A 258 -10.98 8.38 -4.76
CA PRO A 258 -10.39 7.94 -3.50
C PRO A 258 -11.36 7.04 -2.71
N GLU A 259 -10.90 5.86 -2.35
CA GLU A 259 -11.63 4.93 -1.50
C GLU A 259 -11.20 5.13 -0.04
N PRO A 260 -12.11 5.45 0.89
CA PRO A 260 -11.75 5.72 2.27
C PRO A 260 -11.31 4.45 2.99
N ILE A 261 -10.21 4.56 3.74
CA ILE A 261 -9.67 3.52 4.59
C ILE A 261 -10.04 3.82 6.04
N TYR A 262 -10.61 2.83 6.71
CA TYR A 262 -11.00 2.95 8.12
C TYR A 262 -10.27 1.92 8.97
N VAL A 263 -9.90 2.32 10.17
CA VAL A 263 -9.58 1.40 11.25
C VAL A 263 -10.83 1.22 12.11
N GLU A 264 -11.25 -0.03 12.27
CA GLU A 264 -12.34 -0.42 13.15
C GLU A 264 -11.78 -0.98 14.46
N PRO A 265 -12.49 -0.79 15.60
CA PRO A 265 -12.07 -1.37 16.86
C PRO A 265 -11.96 -2.89 16.77
N ALA A 266 -10.91 -3.46 17.33
CA ALA A 266 -10.80 -4.91 17.44
C ALA A 266 -11.95 -5.44 18.33
N THR A 267 -12.82 -6.28 17.74
CA THR A 267 -14.01 -6.83 18.41
C THR A 267 -13.61 -7.93 19.38
N ASP A 268 -14.13 -7.85 20.61
CA ASP A 268 -13.88 -8.82 21.69
C ASP A 268 -12.38 -9.02 22.00
N ARG A 269 -11.61 -7.94 21.90
CA ARG A 269 -10.16 -7.91 22.11
C ARG A 269 -9.76 -6.81 23.09
N VAL A 270 -8.59 -6.99 23.71
CA VAL A 270 -7.99 -5.97 24.56
C VAL A 270 -7.62 -4.74 23.72
N ARG A 271 -8.05 -3.56 24.17
CA ARG A 271 -7.74 -2.26 23.54
C ARG A 271 -7.09 -1.32 24.54
N TRP A 272 -6.15 -0.53 24.05
CA TRP A 272 -5.42 0.44 24.82
C TRP A 272 -6.01 1.84 24.63
N GLN A 273 -6.47 2.45 25.72
CA GLN A 273 -7.13 3.77 25.67
C GLN A 273 -6.40 4.84 26.48
N LYS A 274 -5.31 4.48 27.16
CA LYS A 274 -4.45 5.40 27.88
C LYS A 274 -3.48 6.09 26.91
N PRO A 275 -2.74 7.14 27.32
CA PRO A 275 -1.75 7.79 26.47
C PRO A 275 -0.76 6.81 25.84
N VAL A 276 -0.40 7.04 24.58
CA VAL A 276 0.61 6.27 23.84
C VAL A 276 1.55 7.19 23.08
N ALA A 277 2.86 6.96 23.22
CA ALA A 277 3.90 7.59 22.43
C ALA A 277 4.41 6.59 21.37
N VAL A 278 4.29 6.95 20.09
CA VAL A 278 4.82 6.16 18.97
C VAL A 278 6.16 6.74 18.55
N LEU A 279 7.23 5.95 18.68
CA LEU A 279 8.58 6.42 18.33
C LEU A 279 8.92 6.09 16.90
N THR A 280 9.40 7.10 16.16
CA THR A 280 9.71 7.00 14.73
C THR A 280 11.11 7.52 14.40
N ASN A 281 11.64 7.04 13.29
CA ASN A 281 12.84 7.56 12.63
C ASN A 281 12.74 7.37 11.11
N ARG A 282 13.77 7.80 10.37
CA ARG A 282 13.83 7.68 8.89
C ARG A 282 13.74 6.25 8.37
N HIS A 283 14.04 5.25 9.18
CA HIS A 283 13.89 3.85 8.82
C HIS A 283 12.48 3.27 9.08
N ALA A 284 11.55 4.04 9.68
CA ALA A 284 10.13 3.67 9.75
C ALA A 284 9.52 3.89 8.36
N PHE A 285 9.37 2.80 7.56
CA PHE A 285 9.07 2.87 6.13
C PHE A 285 7.90 1.96 5.74
N SER A 286 7.22 2.25 4.61
CA SER A 286 6.17 1.39 4.05
C SER A 286 5.03 1.15 5.04
N SER A 287 4.73 -0.09 5.44
CA SER A 287 3.66 -0.38 6.42
C SER A 287 3.88 0.27 7.78
N ALA A 288 5.14 0.60 8.17
CA ALA A 288 5.39 1.37 9.37
C ALA A 288 5.01 2.85 9.20
N ASN A 289 5.23 3.43 8.03
CA ASN A 289 4.73 4.76 7.67
C ASN A 289 3.20 4.80 7.65
N ASP A 290 2.54 3.80 7.07
CA ASP A 290 1.09 3.63 7.08
C ASP A 290 0.55 3.51 8.52
N PHE A 291 1.23 2.76 9.39
CA PHE A 291 0.88 2.66 10.80
C PHE A 291 0.96 4.04 11.50
N VAL A 292 2.01 4.81 11.24
CA VAL A 292 2.13 6.17 11.80
C VAL A 292 0.99 7.06 11.31
N SER A 293 0.61 6.99 10.03
CA SER A 293 -0.55 7.71 9.48
C SER A 293 -1.83 7.39 10.25
N LYS A 294 -2.07 6.12 10.57
CA LYS A 294 -3.22 5.66 11.36
C LYS A 294 -3.15 6.16 12.80
N MET A 295 -1.98 6.12 13.42
CA MET A 295 -1.83 6.57 14.81
C MET A 295 -1.94 8.10 14.95
N LYS A 296 -1.61 8.88 13.93
CA LYS A 296 -1.78 10.36 13.93
C LYS A 296 -3.22 10.81 14.17
N VAL A 297 -4.21 10.03 13.77
CA VAL A 297 -5.63 10.36 13.98
C VAL A 297 -6.23 9.75 15.26
N MET A 298 -5.41 9.06 16.07
CA MET A 298 -5.83 8.51 17.37
C MET A 298 -5.58 9.56 18.47
N PRO A 299 -6.63 10.02 19.20
CA PRO A 299 -6.51 11.18 20.08
C PRO A 299 -5.56 10.99 21.27
N GLN A 300 -5.33 9.74 21.71
CA GLN A 300 -4.40 9.43 22.79
C GLN A 300 -2.96 9.23 22.32
N ALA A 301 -2.71 9.18 20.99
CA ALA A 301 -1.38 8.97 20.45
C ALA A 301 -0.60 10.28 20.31
N THR A 302 0.72 10.18 20.42
CA THR A 302 1.68 11.25 20.10
C THR A 302 2.85 10.62 19.38
N ILE A 303 3.16 11.12 18.20
CA ILE A 303 4.30 10.66 17.39
C ILE A 303 5.56 11.43 17.80
N ILE A 304 6.60 10.73 18.21
CA ILE A 304 7.84 11.34 18.76
C ILE A 304 9.06 10.79 18.02
N GLY A 305 10.03 11.66 17.73
CA GLY A 305 11.29 11.30 17.12
C GLY A 305 11.58 12.06 15.84
N ASP A 306 11.93 11.38 14.78
CA ASP A 306 12.17 12.00 13.47
C ASP A 306 11.07 11.63 12.48
N LYS A 307 11.03 12.35 11.37
CA LYS A 307 10.19 12.06 10.22
C LYS A 307 10.34 10.61 9.79
N THR A 308 9.25 9.94 9.41
CA THR A 308 9.29 8.61 8.83
C THR A 308 9.97 8.60 7.46
N GLY A 309 10.30 7.43 6.95
CA GLY A 309 10.93 7.26 5.64
C GLY A 309 9.97 7.31 4.45
N GLY A 310 8.65 7.30 4.71
CA GLY A 310 7.66 7.31 3.63
C GLY A 310 7.36 5.96 3.01
N GLY A 311 7.23 5.93 1.68
CA GLY A 311 6.86 4.72 0.93
C GLY A 311 5.37 4.40 1.03
N SER A 312 4.53 5.31 0.52
CA SER A 312 3.06 5.21 0.61
C SER A 312 2.39 4.56 -0.60
N GLY A 313 3.16 4.09 -1.59
CA GLY A 313 2.60 3.41 -2.75
C GLY A 313 2.52 1.90 -2.54
N LEU A 314 1.38 1.28 -2.90
CA LEU A 314 1.30 -0.17 -2.93
C LEU A 314 2.18 -0.70 -4.07
N PRO A 315 3.17 -1.57 -3.77
CA PRO A 315 4.09 -2.03 -4.79
C PRO A 315 3.47 -3.07 -5.72
N PHE A 316 3.84 -2.99 -6.98
CA PHE A 316 3.56 -3.95 -8.03
C PHE A 316 4.87 -4.33 -8.73
N SER A 317 4.88 -5.44 -9.47
CA SER A 317 6.06 -5.86 -10.25
C SER A 317 5.67 -6.12 -11.69
N SER A 318 6.60 -5.81 -12.60
CA SER A 318 6.53 -6.14 -14.03
C SER A 318 7.84 -6.76 -14.46
N GLU A 319 7.83 -7.48 -15.56
CA GLU A 319 9.01 -8.14 -16.12
C GLU A 319 9.48 -7.40 -17.39
N LEU A 320 10.79 -7.32 -17.60
CA LEU A 320 11.43 -6.81 -18.79
C LEU A 320 11.69 -7.93 -19.81
N PRO A 321 11.92 -7.63 -21.10
CA PRO A 321 12.18 -8.64 -22.13
C PRO A 321 13.34 -9.59 -21.81
N ASN A 322 14.34 -9.13 -21.06
CA ASN A 322 15.48 -9.95 -20.63
C ASN A 322 15.23 -10.79 -19.37
N GLY A 323 13.99 -10.80 -18.85
CA GLY A 323 13.60 -11.55 -17.64
C GLY A 323 13.94 -10.85 -16.32
N TRP A 324 14.46 -9.60 -16.35
CA TRP A 324 14.62 -8.82 -15.12
C TRP A 324 13.27 -8.33 -14.61
N SER A 325 13.13 -8.24 -13.31
CA SER A 325 11.90 -7.73 -12.69
C SER A 325 12.10 -6.29 -12.20
N VAL A 326 11.11 -5.44 -12.47
CA VAL A 326 11.02 -4.11 -11.87
C VAL A 326 9.85 -4.06 -10.91
N ARG A 327 10.12 -3.64 -9.65
CA ARG A 327 9.12 -3.35 -8.64
C ARG A 327 8.94 -1.84 -8.55
N PHE A 328 7.71 -1.37 -8.37
CA PHE A 328 7.38 0.05 -8.30
C PHE A 328 6.05 0.29 -7.57
N SER A 329 5.85 1.52 -7.07
CA SER A 329 4.59 1.95 -6.45
C SER A 329 3.50 2.14 -7.51
N ALA A 330 2.39 1.38 -7.43
CA ALA A 330 1.31 1.39 -8.42
C ALA A 330 0.02 2.09 -7.94
N SER A 331 -0.24 2.13 -6.65
CA SER A 331 -1.46 2.71 -6.07
C SER A 331 -1.10 3.60 -4.89
N PRO A 332 -1.36 4.93 -4.96
CA PRO A 332 -1.00 5.84 -3.89
C PRO A 332 -1.93 5.69 -2.69
N LEU A 333 -1.35 5.68 -1.49
CA LEU A 333 -2.04 5.85 -0.22
C LEU A 333 -1.91 7.30 0.24
N TYR A 334 -2.98 7.82 0.80
CA TYR A 334 -3.06 9.17 1.36
C TYR A 334 -3.41 9.09 2.85
N ASP A 335 -3.07 10.11 3.61
CA ASP A 335 -3.55 10.28 4.98
C ASP A 335 -5.05 10.65 5.02
N ALA A 336 -5.60 10.85 6.22
CA ALA A 336 -7.00 11.20 6.41
C ALA A 336 -7.40 12.58 5.83
N ASP A 337 -6.42 13.45 5.61
CA ASP A 337 -6.57 14.79 5.03
C ASP A 337 -6.25 14.83 3.53
N MET A 338 -6.09 13.67 2.88
CA MET A 338 -5.74 13.52 1.46
C MET A 338 -4.33 14.03 1.10
N ASN A 339 -3.40 14.07 2.04
CA ASN A 339 -2.01 14.39 1.74
C ASN A 339 -1.24 13.12 1.36
N HIS A 340 -0.29 13.26 0.44
CA HIS A 340 0.69 12.21 0.17
C HIS A 340 1.61 12.00 1.37
N THR A 341 1.84 10.74 1.74
CA THR A 341 2.80 10.35 2.78
C THR A 341 4.06 9.68 2.19
N GLU A 342 4.25 9.80 0.88
CA GLU A 342 5.35 9.17 0.13
C GLU A 342 6.73 9.59 0.65
N PHE A 343 6.91 10.86 0.98
CA PHE A 343 8.16 11.38 1.53
C PHE A 343 8.19 11.41 3.07
N GLY A 344 7.32 10.62 3.71
CA GLY A 344 7.28 10.46 5.15
C GLY A 344 6.34 11.43 5.87
N ILE A 345 6.12 11.12 7.14
CA ILE A 345 5.20 11.81 8.05
C ILE A 345 6.03 12.50 9.13
N GLU A 346 5.82 13.81 9.33
CA GLU A 346 6.46 14.55 10.43
C GLU A 346 5.90 14.11 11.78
N PRO A 347 6.76 13.94 12.81
CA PRO A 347 6.31 13.65 14.16
C PRO A 347 5.60 14.85 14.80
N ASP A 348 4.82 14.63 15.84
CA ASP A 348 4.23 15.69 16.66
C ASP A 348 5.28 16.39 17.54
N ILE A 349 6.26 15.61 18.01
CA ILE A 349 7.40 16.10 18.77
C ILE A 349 8.68 15.65 18.04
N LYS A 350 9.33 16.60 17.38
CA LYS A 350 10.59 16.35 16.70
C LYS A 350 11.75 16.37 17.67
N VAL A 351 12.46 15.26 17.80
CA VAL A 351 13.62 15.12 18.67
C VAL A 351 14.60 14.10 18.07
N SER A 352 15.88 14.39 18.21
CA SER A 352 16.98 13.52 17.80
C SER A 352 17.77 13.02 19.00
N MET A 353 18.48 11.92 18.82
CA MET A 353 19.42 11.39 19.82
C MET A 353 20.51 12.43 20.12
N SER A 354 20.71 12.79 21.37
CA SER A 354 21.79 13.69 21.79
C SER A 354 23.06 12.88 22.07
N THR A 355 24.22 13.44 21.70
CA THR A 355 25.51 12.80 21.98
C THR A 355 25.74 12.64 23.48
N GLU A 356 25.35 13.63 24.30
CA GLU A 356 25.46 13.58 25.74
C GLU A 356 24.66 12.43 26.35
N ASP A 357 23.40 12.29 25.95
CA ASP A 357 22.54 11.19 26.42
C ASP A 357 23.11 9.84 26.00
N MET A 358 23.54 9.69 24.74
CA MET A 358 24.14 8.45 24.25
C MET A 358 25.38 8.03 25.04
N LEU A 359 26.25 8.98 25.38
CA LEU A 359 27.44 8.71 26.21
C LEU A 359 27.06 8.27 27.63
N ASN A 360 25.92 8.71 28.14
CA ASN A 360 25.36 8.33 29.43
C ASN A 360 24.43 7.09 29.37
N GLY A 361 24.39 6.38 28.21
CA GLY A 361 23.55 5.20 28.01
C GLY A 361 22.05 5.51 27.99
N LYS A 362 21.66 6.75 27.68
CA LYS A 362 20.26 7.20 27.59
C LYS A 362 19.82 7.36 26.14
N ASP A 363 18.58 7.05 25.88
CA ASP A 363 17.90 7.31 24.61
C ASP A 363 17.06 8.58 24.74
N THR A 364 17.51 9.69 24.14
CA THR A 364 16.84 10.99 24.21
C THR A 364 15.37 10.91 23.78
N ILE A 365 15.06 10.07 22.77
CA ILE A 365 13.71 9.94 22.23
C ILE A 365 12.82 9.17 23.20
N ILE A 366 13.31 8.08 23.80
CA ILE A 366 12.58 7.34 24.85
C ILE A 366 12.37 8.23 26.08
N GLU A 367 13.39 8.97 26.53
CA GLU A 367 13.25 9.87 27.68
C GLU A 367 12.26 11.00 27.42
N THR A 368 12.22 11.55 26.20
CA THR A 368 11.22 12.52 25.79
C THR A 368 9.81 11.93 25.85
N ALA A 369 9.64 10.70 25.38
CA ALA A 369 8.36 9.99 25.43
C ALA A 369 7.90 9.73 26.87
N ARG A 370 8.81 9.29 27.76
CA ARG A 370 8.53 9.09 29.18
C ARG A 370 8.04 10.38 29.87
N LYS A 371 8.73 11.50 29.58
CA LYS A 371 8.33 12.81 30.08
C LYS A 371 6.94 13.22 29.60
N GLN A 372 6.70 13.12 28.31
CA GLN A 372 5.44 13.49 27.67
C GLN A 372 4.25 12.64 28.19
N LEU A 373 4.45 11.34 28.42
CA LEU A 373 3.41 10.46 28.97
C LEU A 373 3.06 10.81 30.40
N LYS A 374 4.03 11.24 31.24
CA LYS A 374 3.79 11.71 32.61
C LYS A 374 3.03 13.02 32.69
N GLU A 375 3.22 13.92 31.71
CA GLU A 375 2.51 15.21 31.66
C GLU A 375 1.04 15.08 31.24
N LYS A 376 0.67 13.96 30.59
CA LYS A 376 -0.71 13.67 30.13
C LYS A 376 -1.55 12.90 31.13
N ASN A 377 -0.96 12.35 32.21
CA ASN A 377 -1.61 11.69 33.32
C ASN A 377 -1.80 12.65 34.50
#